data_336e4d06e14cabb3566e8426e9f1d1e1
#
_entry.id   336e4d06e14cabb3566e8426e9f1d1e1
#
_cell.length_a   1.000
_cell.length_b   1.000
_cell.length_c   1.000
_cell.angle_alpha   90.00
_cell.angle_beta   90.00
_cell.angle_gamma   90.00
#
_symmetry.space_group_name_H-M   'P 1'
#
loop_
_entity.id
_entity.type
_entity.pdbx_description
1 polymer ?
#
loop_
_entity_poly.entity_id
_entity_poly.type
_entity_poly.pdbx_seq_one_letter_code
_entity_poly.pdbx_strand_id
1 'polypeptide(L)'
;GGSTDVVARMLGQKLTDIWGQSVVIENRAGAGGNLGADAVAKSAPDGHTLLFASGSITINPSIYTNMPFDTVRDLTPITNVASGPMLIVVNDKAPWRNLKDLIQDAKANPGKINFGSAGIGSQIHLAAENFADAAGIEIAHVPYKGEALSYNDLISQQIQMMVGNIAAASALLGPGRLRALAVTGSTRSPLLPDVPTVAESGIARFENTGWFGLLGPAGLPRPIVDKIYQDSVRAMSDSQIKGRLYVAGMKPVLNKPEELALQMDAELKRWAI
;
A
#
# COMPACT_ATOMS: atom_id res chain seq x y z
N GLY A 1 -1.89 5.40 10.33
CA GLY A 1 -3.22 5.33 9.70
C GLY A 1 -3.12 5.01 8.22
N GLY A 2 -4.26 4.97 7.56
CA GLY A 2 -4.36 4.57 6.15
C GLY A 2 -4.53 3.06 6.00
N SER A 3 -4.34 2.56 4.78
CA SER A 3 -4.65 1.16 4.44
C SER A 3 -3.80 0.13 5.17
N THR A 4 -2.53 0.43 5.44
CA THR A 4 -1.66 -0.44 6.24
C THR A 4 -2.24 -0.66 7.64
N ASP A 5 -2.69 0.41 8.31
CA ASP A 5 -3.30 0.34 9.65
C ASP A 5 -4.64 -0.42 9.62
N VAL A 6 -5.46 -0.20 8.60
CA VAL A 6 -6.75 -0.90 8.43
C VAL A 6 -6.54 -2.41 8.36
N VAL A 7 -5.64 -2.89 7.51
CA VAL A 7 -5.39 -4.33 7.35
C VAL A 7 -4.68 -4.92 8.56
N ALA A 8 -3.72 -4.18 9.16
CA ALA A 8 -3.06 -4.61 10.40
C ALA A 8 -4.05 -4.82 11.55
N ARG A 9 -5.03 -3.92 11.71
CA ARG A 9 -6.07 -4.05 12.74
C ARG A 9 -7.03 -5.21 12.46
N MET A 10 -7.35 -5.50 11.20
CA MET A 10 -8.15 -6.68 10.85
C MET A 10 -7.44 -7.97 11.28
N LEU A 11 -6.16 -8.10 10.96
CA LEU A 11 -5.34 -9.25 11.36
C LEU A 11 -5.15 -9.29 12.88
N GLY A 12 -4.75 -8.17 13.50
CA GLY A 12 -4.44 -8.09 14.93
C GLY A 12 -5.62 -8.43 15.82
N GLN A 13 -6.84 -8.01 15.45
CA GLN A 13 -8.05 -8.38 16.18
C GLN A 13 -8.25 -9.90 16.21
N LYS A 14 -8.11 -10.57 15.06
CA LYS A 14 -8.27 -12.03 14.99
C LYS A 14 -7.12 -12.79 15.65
N LEU A 15 -5.90 -12.28 15.58
CA LEU A 15 -4.77 -12.88 16.30
C LEU A 15 -4.94 -12.72 17.82
N THR A 16 -5.52 -11.62 18.30
CA THR A 16 -5.91 -11.46 19.71
C THR A 16 -6.86 -12.58 20.14
N ASP A 17 -7.89 -12.87 19.36
CA ASP A 17 -8.84 -13.94 19.65
C ASP A 17 -8.17 -15.33 19.63
N ILE A 18 -7.26 -15.57 18.67
CA ILE A 18 -6.57 -16.86 18.51
C ILE A 18 -5.56 -17.09 19.61
N TRP A 19 -4.81 -16.08 20.01
CA TRP A 19 -3.72 -16.19 20.98
C TRP A 19 -4.17 -15.99 22.44
N GLY A 20 -5.35 -15.42 22.66
CA GLY A 20 -5.81 -15.04 23.99
C GLY A 20 -4.95 -13.95 24.63
N GLN A 21 -4.18 -13.22 23.82
CA GLN A 21 -3.30 -12.13 24.23
C GLN A 21 -3.54 -10.93 23.33
N SER A 22 -3.51 -9.72 23.90
CA SER A 22 -3.73 -8.49 23.13
C SER A 22 -2.65 -8.27 22.08
N VAL A 23 -3.07 -8.09 20.82
CA VAL A 23 -2.22 -7.63 19.73
C VAL A 23 -2.40 -6.13 19.56
N VAL A 24 -1.41 -5.35 19.97
CA VAL A 24 -1.45 -3.89 19.92
C VAL A 24 -0.85 -3.41 18.61
N ILE A 25 -1.61 -2.61 17.86
CA ILE A 25 -1.13 -1.99 16.62
C ILE A 25 -0.59 -0.59 16.93
N GLU A 26 0.71 -0.43 16.77
CA GLU A 26 1.42 0.84 16.93
C GLU A 26 1.80 1.41 15.54
N ASN A 27 1.40 2.64 15.26
CA ASN A 27 1.76 3.32 14.02
C ASN A 27 3.03 4.17 14.20
N ARG A 28 4.13 3.76 13.58
CA ARG A 28 5.41 4.51 13.51
C ARG A 28 5.61 5.05 12.10
N ALA A 29 4.99 6.19 11.82
CA ALA A 29 5.04 6.83 10.51
C ALA A 29 6.36 7.59 10.29
N GLY A 30 6.80 7.65 9.04
CA GLY A 30 7.95 8.45 8.60
C GLY A 30 8.93 7.67 7.72
N ALA A 31 9.67 8.39 6.88
CA ALA A 31 10.66 7.87 5.95
C ALA A 31 10.15 6.68 5.11
N GLY A 32 8.94 6.79 4.53
CA GLY A 32 8.33 5.72 3.74
C GLY A 32 8.06 4.42 4.50
N GLY A 33 7.96 4.45 5.84
CA GLY A 33 7.80 3.28 6.71
C GLY A 33 9.10 2.79 7.37
N ASN A 34 10.25 3.34 7.00
CA ASN A 34 11.55 2.89 7.53
C ASN A 34 11.68 3.04 9.05
N LEU A 35 11.01 4.02 9.68
CA LEU A 35 11.05 4.17 11.14
C LEU A 35 10.40 2.98 11.85
N GLY A 36 9.30 2.47 11.33
CA GLY A 36 8.66 1.25 11.87
C GLY A 36 9.49 0.01 11.63
N ALA A 37 10.06 -0.12 10.42
CA ALA A 37 10.89 -1.25 10.04
C ALA A 37 12.19 -1.32 10.86
N ASP A 38 12.86 -0.19 11.06
CA ASP A 38 14.08 -0.09 11.89
C ASP A 38 13.82 -0.52 13.35
N ALA A 39 12.69 -0.10 13.92
CA ALA A 39 12.32 -0.48 15.28
C ALA A 39 12.14 -2.00 15.42
N VAL A 40 11.56 -2.67 14.41
CA VAL A 40 11.40 -4.13 14.42
C VAL A 40 12.72 -4.83 14.13
N ALA A 41 13.51 -4.36 13.17
CA ALA A 41 14.80 -4.94 12.83
C ALA A 41 15.75 -5.00 14.06
N LYS A 42 15.60 -4.06 15.00
CA LYS A 42 16.39 -3.98 16.24
C LYS A 42 15.72 -4.62 17.47
N SER A 43 14.54 -5.19 17.31
CA SER A 43 13.83 -5.85 18.42
C SER A 43 14.35 -7.27 18.68
N ALA A 44 14.01 -7.81 19.86
CA ALA A 44 14.35 -9.20 20.20
C ALA A 44 13.60 -10.18 19.27
N PRO A 45 14.26 -11.25 18.78
CA PRO A 45 13.66 -12.24 17.89
C PRO A 45 12.83 -13.29 18.66
N ASP A 46 11.90 -12.85 19.49
CA ASP A 46 11.07 -13.66 20.36
C ASP A 46 9.60 -13.78 19.91
N GLY A 47 9.23 -13.09 18.81
CA GLY A 47 7.88 -13.10 18.25
C GLY A 47 6.91 -12.09 18.88
N HIS A 48 7.33 -11.29 19.86
CA HIS A 48 6.48 -10.28 20.50
C HIS A 48 6.42 -8.96 19.72
N THR A 49 7.40 -8.69 18.88
CA THR A 49 7.45 -7.48 18.05
C THR A 49 7.51 -7.86 16.57
N LEU A 50 6.50 -7.46 15.80
CA LEU A 50 6.37 -7.79 14.40
C LEU A 50 6.19 -6.51 13.59
N LEU A 51 6.61 -6.53 12.34
CA LEU A 51 6.41 -5.48 11.36
C LEU A 51 5.23 -5.82 10.45
N PHE A 52 4.26 -4.94 10.38
CA PHE A 52 3.27 -4.95 9.32
C PHE A 52 3.63 -3.88 8.30
N ALA A 53 4.18 -4.29 7.16
CA ALA A 53 4.72 -3.41 6.14
C ALA A 53 3.87 -3.42 4.86
N SER A 54 4.01 -2.37 4.06
CA SER A 54 3.58 -2.35 2.66
C SER A 54 4.76 -2.66 1.73
N GLY A 55 4.52 -2.77 0.43
CA GLY A 55 5.55 -2.95 -0.60
C GLY A 55 6.67 -1.90 -0.61
N SER A 56 6.51 -0.79 0.14
CA SER A 56 7.59 0.19 0.34
C SER A 56 8.85 -0.42 0.96
N ILE A 57 8.75 -1.52 1.70
CA ILE A 57 9.90 -2.19 2.30
C ILE A 57 10.91 -2.72 1.27
N THR A 58 10.46 -3.04 0.06
CA THR A 58 11.32 -3.48 -1.06
C THR A 58 11.74 -2.32 -1.97
N ILE A 59 11.04 -1.19 -1.93
CA ILE A 59 11.30 0.01 -2.72
C ILE A 59 12.37 0.88 -2.06
N ASN A 60 12.26 1.06 -0.74
CA ASN A 60 13.07 2.00 0.03
C ASN A 60 14.59 1.83 -0.10
N PRO A 61 15.16 0.61 -0.21
CA PRO A 61 16.60 0.45 -0.43
C PRO A 61 17.14 1.12 -1.69
N SER A 62 16.30 1.30 -2.72
CA SER A 62 16.67 2.00 -3.96
C SER A 62 16.51 3.51 -3.90
N ILE A 63 15.78 4.04 -2.91
CA ILE A 63 15.47 5.46 -2.79
C ILE A 63 16.30 6.14 -1.70
N TYR A 64 16.48 5.46 -0.57
CA TYR A 64 17.20 6.01 0.58
C TYR A 64 18.66 5.56 0.56
N THR A 65 19.57 6.50 0.47
CA THR A 65 21.02 6.23 0.47
C THR A 65 21.55 5.73 1.82
N ASN A 66 20.88 6.08 2.92
CA ASN A 66 21.25 5.69 4.27
C ASN A 66 20.07 4.99 4.95
N MET A 67 19.97 3.68 4.76
CA MET A 67 19.01 2.84 5.46
C MET A 67 19.58 2.45 6.84
N PRO A 68 18.83 2.59 7.95
CA PRO A 68 19.30 2.19 9.28
C PRO A 68 19.27 0.67 9.51
N PHE A 69 18.74 -0.09 8.56
CA PHE A 69 18.67 -1.57 8.54
C PHE A 69 18.78 -2.07 7.10
N ASP A 70 19.08 -3.34 6.95
CA ASP A 70 19.06 -4.07 5.68
C ASP A 70 17.78 -4.90 5.58
N THR A 71 16.99 -4.70 4.53
CA THR A 71 15.68 -5.34 4.36
C THR A 71 15.75 -6.87 4.31
N VAL A 72 16.83 -7.42 3.74
CA VAL A 72 17.00 -8.88 3.59
C VAL A 72 17.67 -9.50 4.80
N ARG A 73 18.71 -8.82 5.34
CA ARG A 73 19.51 -9.35 6.44
C ARG A 73 18.83 -9.20 7.80
N ASP A 74 18.15 -8.07 8.03
CA ASP A 74 17.68 -7.68 9.37
C ASP A 74 16.20 -7.97 9.61
N LEU A 75 15.48 -8.47 8.58
CA LEU A 75 14.06 -8.83 8.67
C LEU A 75 13.81 -10.28 8.21
N THR A 76 12.87 -10.94 8.88
CA THR A 76 12.40 -12.30 8.53
C THR A 76 11.02 -12.21 7.90
N PRO A 77 10.83 -12.56 6.62
CA PRO A 77 9.51 -12.63 5.98
C PRO A 77 8.62 -13.69 6.64
N ILE A 78 7.33 -13.38 6.84
CA ILE A 78 6.35 -14.33 7.39
C ILE A 78 5.26 -14.61 6.36
N THR A 79 4.54 -13.60 5.87
CA THR A 79 3.53 -13.77 4.82
C THR A 79 3.13 -12.46 4.19
N ASN A 80 2.82 -12.46 2.90
CA ASN A 80 2.04 -11.40 2.28
C ASN A 80 0.57 -11.62 2.67
N VAL A 81 0.04 -10.75 3.51
CA VAL A 81 -1.29 -10.91 4.11
C VAL A 81 -2.38 -10.59 3.10
N ALA A 82 -2.23 -9.50 2.37
CA ALA A 82 -3.23 -9.07 1.40
C ALA A 82 -2.61 -8.20 0.29
N SER A 83 -3.21 -8.25 -0.88
CA SER A 83 -2.87 -7.38 -2.01
C SER A 83 -4.11 -6.86 -2.71
N GLY A 84 -3.98 -5.73 -3.39
CA GLY A 84 -5.08 -5.17 -4.18
C GLY A 84 -4.62 -4.03 -5.07
N PRO A 85 -5.42 -3.67 -6.08
CA PRO A 85 -5.19 -2.51 -6.91
C PRO A 85 -5.39 -1.22 -6.12
N MET A 86 -4.94 -0.14 -6.70
CA MET A 86 -5.13 1.22 -6.20
C MET A 86 -6.13 1.98 -7.07
N LEU A 87 -6.48 3.18 -6.64
CA LEU A 87 -7.33 4.11 -7.38
C LEU A 87 -6.56 5.37 -7.71
N ILE A 88 -6.74 5.87 -8.92
CA ILE A 88 -6.44 7.25 -9.25
C ILE A 88 -7.67 8.07 -8.87
N VAL A 89 -7.49 8.96 -7.88
CA VAL A 89 -8.57 9.76 -7.31
C VAL A 89 -8.25 11.24 -7.37
N VAL A 90 -9.29 12.04 -7.52
CA VAL A 90 -9.26 13.51 -7.54
C VAL A 90 -10.36 14.06 -6.63
N ASN A 91 -10.31 15.35 -6.31
CA ASN A 91 -11.44 16.01 -5.66
C ASN A 91 -12.67 15.97 -6.59
N ASP A 92 -13.88 15.77 -6.03
CA ASP A 92 -15.10 15.71 -6.84
C ASP A 92 -15.40 17.01 -7.60
N LYS A 93 -14.90 18.14 -7.12
CA LYS A 93 -14.99 19.44 -7.78
C LYS A 93 -13.92 19.67 -8.86
N ALA A 94 -12.95 18.76 -9.00
CA ALA A 94 -11.93 18.87 -10.05
C ALA A 94 -12.58 18.86 -11.44
N PRO A 95 -11.98 19.57 -12.41
CA PRO A 95 -12.55 19.69 -13.77
C PRO A 95 -12.55 18.34 -14.52
N TRP A 96 -11.73 17.39 -14.10
CA TRP A 96 -11.53 16.11 -14.78
C TRP A 96 -12.65 15.11 -14.44
N ARG A 97 -13.36 14.66 -15.46
CA ARG A 97 -14.45 13.68 -15.31
C ARG A 97 -13.99 12.24 -15.49
N ASN A 98 -12.88 12.06 -16.20
CA ASN A 98 -12.26 10.77 -16.50
C ASN A 98 -10.73 10.92 -16.54
N LEU A 99 -10.03 9.80 -16.67
CA LEU A 99 -8.56 9.79 -16.65
C LEU A 99 -7.96 10.53 -17.87
N LYS A 100 -8.64 10.51 -19.02
CA LYS A 100 -8.18 11.19 -20.20
C LYS A 100 -8.14 12.71 -20.04
N ASP A 101 -9.14 13.27 -19.36
CA ASP A 101 -9.18 14.71 -19.07
C ASP A 101 -7.98 15.12 -18.20
N LEU A 102 -7.68 14.35 -17.15
CA LEU A 102 -6.52 14.56 -16.30
C LEU A 102 -5.20 14.52 -17.08
N ILE A 103 -5.02 13.50 -17.92
CA ILE A 103 -3.82 13.34 -18.75
C ILE A 103 -3.65 14.49 -19.73
N GLN A 104 -4.74 14.93 -20.37
CA GLN A 104 -4.71 16.06 -21.31
C GLN A 104 -4.31 17.36 -20.62
N ASP A 105 -4.85 17.64 -19.44
CA ASP A 105 -4.51 18.83 -18.67
C ASP A 105 -3.07 18.76 -18.17
N ALA A 106 -2.61 17.61 -17.67
CA ALA A 106 -1.23 17.42 -17.23
C ALA A 106 -0.22 17.63 -18.37
N LYS A 107 -0.55 17.18 -19.60
CA LYS A 107 0.29 17.42 -20.79
C LYS A 107 0.30 18.88 -21.23
N ALA A 108 -0.82 19.57 -21.10
CA ALA A 108 -0.91 21.00 -21.41
C ALA A 108 -0.22 21.89 -20.36
N ASN A 109 -0.13 21.42 -19.12
CA ASN A 109 0.38 22.14 -17.97
C ASN A 109 1.39 21.29 -17.16
N PRO A 110 2.58 20.97 -17.70
CA PRO A 110 3.57 20.12 -17.04
C PRO A 110 3.94 20.63 -15.64
N GLY A 111 4.00 19.72 -14.64
CA GLY A 111 4.36 20.02 -13.27
C GLY A 111 3.35 20.84 -12.46
N LYS A 112 2.17 21.15 -13.00
CA LYS A 112 1.15 21.95 -12.29
C LYS A 112 0.17 21.13 -11.46
N ILE A 113 0.08 19.84 -11.70
CA ILE A 113 -0.76 18.93 -10.91
C ILE A 113 0.08 18.36 -9.77
N ASN A 114 -0.30 18.68 -8.54
CA ASN A 114 0.33 18.12 -7.34
C ASN A 114 -0.36 16.81 -6.96
N PHE A 115 0.43 15.78 -6.68
CA PHE A 115 -0.09 14.53 -6.13
C PHE A 115 0.45 14.26 -4.73
N GLY A 116 -0.41 13.72 -3.87
CA GLY A 116 -0.05 13.35 -2.50
C GLY A 116 0.33 11.88 -2.36
N SER A 117 1.18 11.57 -1.39
CA SER A 117 1.54 10.21 -1.03
C SER A 117 1.70 10.02 0.48
N ALA A 118 1.96 8.78 0.91
CA ALA A 118 2.30 8.47 2.32
C ALA A 118 3.77 8.78 2.69
N GLY A 119 4.48 9.48 1.82
CA GLY A 119 5.88 9.85 1.94
C GLY A 119 6.73 9.30 0.80
N ILE A 120 7.94 9.84 0.66
CA ILE A 120 8.92 9.40 -0.34
C ILE A 120 9.18 7.90 -0.15
N GLY A 121 9.21 7.13 -1.24
CA GLY A 121 9.41 5.67 -1.22
C GLY A 121 8.19 4.85 -0.81
N SER A 122 7.05 5.48 -0.47
CA SER A 122 5.82 4.71 -0.23
C SER A 122 5.32 4.05 -1.51
N GLN A 123 4.64 2.90 -1.38
CA GLN A 123 4.10 2.21 -2.57
C GLN A 123 3.11 3.07 -3.38
N ILE A 124 2.37 3.97 -2.73
CA ILE A 124 1.45 4.90 -3.42
C ILE A 124 2.20 6.07 -4.09
N HIS A 125 3.39 6.46 -3.61
CA HIS A 125 4.28 7.37 -4.32
C HIS A 125 4.72 6.76 -5.64
N LEU A 126 5.31 5.56 -5.59
CA LEU A 126 5.80 4.88 -6.80
C LEU A 126 4.68 4.51 -7.77
N ALA A 127 3.48 4.21 -7.26
CA ALA A 127 2.33 3.96 -8.12
C ALA A 127 1.93 5.22 -8.93
N ALA A 128 2.04 6.41 -8.32
CA ALA A 128 1.79 7.67 -9.01
C ALA A 128 2.90 8.00 -10.03
N GLU A 129 4.16 7.78 -9.68
CA GLU A 129 5.29 7.96 -10.60
C GLU A 129 5.20 6.99 -11.79
N ASN A 130 4.91 5.70 -11.54
CA ASN A 130 4.69 4.72 -12.61
C ASN A 130 3.54 5.13 -13.53
N PHE A 131 2.46 5.68 -12.97
CA PHE A 131 1.36 6.21 -13.78
C PHE A 131 1.79 7.42 -14.61
N ALA A 132 2.53 8.35 -14.02
CA ALA A 132 3.02 9.54 -14.69
C ALA A 132 3.94 9.19 -15.89
N ASP A 133 4.88 8.27 -15.66
CA ASP A 133 5.78 7.76 -16.70
C ASP A 133 4.99 7.07 -17.82
N ALA A 134 4.10 6.13 -17.48
CA ALA A 134 3.28 5.41 -18.46
C ALA A 134 2.34 6.32 -19.26
N ALA A 135 1.86 7.42 -18.66
CA ALA A 135 1.00 8.41 -19.31
C ALA A 135 1.78 9.48 -20.10
N GLY A 136 3.11 9.55 -19.88
CA GLY A 136 3.97 10.60 -20.45
C GLY A 136 3.57 11.99 -19.95
N ILE A 137 3.39 12.15 -18.62
CA ILE A 137 2.99 13.39 -17.96
C ILE A 137 3.96 13.76 -16.86
N GLU A 138 4.05 15.05 -16.56
CA GLU A 138 4.80 15.57 -15.42
C GLU A 138 3.84 16.04 -14.33
N ILE A 139 3.95 15.46 -13.15
CA ILE A 139 3.18 15.82 -11.94
C ILE A 139 4.14 16.06 -10.77
N ALA A 140 3.77 16.91 -9.82
CA ALA A 140 4.63 17.30 -8.73
C ALA A 140 4.27 16.54 -7.42
N HIS A 141 5.26 15.90 -6.80
CA HIS A 141 5.05 15.11 -5.59
C HIS A 141 5.00 15.96 -4.32
N VAL A 142 3.98 15.73 -3.48
CA VAL A 142 3.85 16.30 -2.14
C VAL A 142 3.83 15.16 -1.11
N PRO A 143 4.93 14.94 -0.37
CA PRO A 143 5.02 13.85 0.60
C PRO A 143 4.32 14.18 1.93
N TYR A 144 3.56 13.23 2.47
CA TYR A 144 2.91 13.29 3.79
C TYR A 144 3.43 12.22 4.75
N LYS A 145 3.19 12.41 6.04
CA LYS A 145 3.47 11.38 7.06
C LYS A 145 2.32 10.35 7.15
N GLY A 146 1.99 9.73 6.02
CA GLY A 146 0.96 8.70 5.90
C GLY A 146 -0.19 9.08 4.98
N GLU A 147 -0.83 8.07 4.38
CA GLU A 147 -1.85 8.16 3.34
C GLU A 147 -3.08 8.99 3.78
N ALA A 148 -3.50 8.88 5.04
CA ALA A 148 -4.69 9.57 5.55
C ALA A 148 -4.55 11.10 5.52
N LEU A 149 -3.35 11.64 5.78
CA LEU A 149 -3.11 13.08 5.76
C LEU A 149 -3.22 13.65 4.34
N SER A 150 -2.71 12.92 3.35
CA SER A 150 -2.80 13.37 1.96
C SER A 150 -4.24 13.38 1.43
N TYR A 151 -5.11 12.47 1.90
CA TYR A 151 -6.54 12.53 1.57
C TYR A 151 -7.23 13.79 2.12
N ASN A 152 -6.87 14.26 3.31
CA ASN A 152 -7.43 15.50 3.85
C ASN A 152 -7.11 16.68 2.94
N ASP A 153 -5.87 16.77 2.46
CA ASP A 153 -5.42 17.83 1.56
C ASP A 153 -6.00 17.68 0.14
N LEU A 154 -6.27 16.47 -0.31
CA LEU A 154 -6.99 16.24 -1.56
C LEU A 154 -8.45 16.70 -1.46
N ILE A 155 -9.14 16.41 -0.35
CA ILE A 155 -10.51 16.86 -0.11
C ILE A 155 -10.58 18.39 0.01
N SER A 156 -9.61 19.02 0.67
CA SER A 156 -9.52 20.48 0.79
C SER A 156 -8.87 21.17 -0.42
N GLN A 157 -8.56 20.43 -1.48
CA GLN A 157 -8.01 20.91 -2.76
C GLN A 157 -6.61 21.54 -2.66
N GLN A 158 -5.84 21.23 -1.60
CA GLN A 158 -4.44 21.64 -1.50
C GLN A 158 -3.54 20.86 -2.46
N ILE A 159 -3.90 19.63 -2.78
CA ILE A 159 -3.34 18.80 -3.84
C ILE A 159 -4.46 18.39 -4.79
N GLN A 160 -4.11 17.97 -6.02
CA GLN A 160 -5.07 17.77 -7.09
C GLN A 160 -5.42 16.30 -7.31
N MET A 161 -4.49 15.39 -7.04
CA MET A 161 -4.73 13.96 -7.25
C MET A 161 -3.96 13.09 -6.24
N MET A 162 -4.34 11.82 -6.19
CA MET A 162 -3.59 10.75 -5.54
C MET A 162 -3.73 9.45 -6.33
N VAL A 163 -2.71 8.61 -6.23
CA VAL A 163 -2.86 7.17 -6.44
C VAL A 163 -2.88 6.54 -5.07
N GLY A 164 -4.03 6.05 -4.63
CA GLY A 164 -4.22 5.59 -3.25
C GLY A 164 -4.89 4.22 -3.18
N ASN A 165 -4.74 3.56 -2.03
CA ASN A 165 -5.35 2.25 -1.84
C ASN A 165 -6.88 2.35 -1.71
N ILE A 166 -7.60 1.39 -2.28
CA ILE A 166 -9.06 1.33 -2.22
C ILE A 166 -9.56 1.33 -0.77
N ALA A 167 -8.85 0.63 0.13
CA ALA A 167 -9.20 0.53 1.55
C ALA A 167 -9.36 1.88 2.26
N ALA A 168 -8.50 2.84 1.93
CA ALA A 168 -8.57 4.19 2.50
C ALA A 168 -9.47 5.12 1.69
N ALA A 169 -9.52 4.94 0.35
CA ALA A 169 -10.27 5.80 -0.54
C ALA A 169 -11.78 5.55 -0.51
N SER A 170 -12.21 4.28 -0.39
CA SER A 170 -13.63 3.88 -0.60
C SER A 170 -14.62 4.65 0.27
N ALA A 171 -14.29 4.90 1.53
CA ALA A 171 -15.14 5.67 2.45
C ALA A 171 -15.18 7.17 2.14
N LEU A 172 -14.31 7.65 1.26
CA LEU A 172 -14.17 9.06 0.89
C LEU A 172 -14.75 9.36 -0.50
N LEU A 173 -15.11 8.31 -1.27
CA LEU A 173 -15.74 8.49 -2.58
C LEU A 173 -17.16 8.99 -2.44
N GLY A 174 -17.55 9.93 -3.29
CA GLY A 174 -18.90 10.44 -3.36
C GLY A 174 -18.99 11.95 -3.55
N PRO A 175 -20.21 12.47 -3.72
CA PRO A 175 -20.46 13.89 -3.97
C PRO A 175 -19.83 14.79 -2.91
N GLY A 176 -19.12 15.81 -3.36
CA GLY A 176 -18.47 16.81 -2.51
C GLY A 176 -17.19 16.34 -1.81
N ARG A 177 -16.72 15.13 -2.08
CA ARG A 177 -15.50 14.56 -1.52
C ARG A 177 -14.52 14.18 -2.64
N LEU A 178 -14.46 12.90 -3.00
CA LEU A 178 -13.52 12.37 -3.99
C LEU A 178 -14.26 11.65 -5.12
N ARG A 179 -13.65 11.68 -6.28
CA ARG A 179 -14.03 10.94 -7.48
C ARG A 179 -12.90 10.01 -7.89
N ALA A 180 -13.21 8.72 -8.10
CA ALA A 180 -12.30 7.78 -8.72
C ALA A 180 -12.33 7.94 -10.24
N LEU A 181 -11.16 8.07 -10.86
CA LEU A 181 -11.01 8.17 -12.32
C LEU A 181 -10.63 6.83 -12.96
N ALA A 182 -9.83 6.03 -12.28
CA ALA A 182 -9.41 4.72 -12.77
C ALA A 182 -8.93 3.80 -11.64
N VAL A 183 -9.00 2.49 -11.89
CA VAL A 183 -8.40 1.42 -11.08
C VAL A 183 -7.05 1.04 -11.71
N THR A 184 -6.02 0.84 -10.88
CA THR A 184 -4.67 0.48 -11.37
C THR A 184 -4.48 -1.01 -11.67
N GLY A 185 -5.47 -1.85 -11.36
CA GLY A 185 -5.42 -3.29 -11.63
C GLY A 185 -5.68 -3.65 -13.09
N SER A 186 -5.41 -4.90 -13.45
CA SER A 186 -5.69 -5.45 -14.79
C SER A 186 -7.19 -5.60 -15.08
N THR A 187 -8.02 -5.60 -14.04
CA THR A 187 -9.48 -5.66 -14.13
C THR A 187 -10.12 -4.60 -13.25
N ARG A 188 -11.36 -4.21 -13.56
CA ARG A 188 -12.14 -3.32 -12.70
C ARG A 188 -12.35 -3.91 -11.32
N SER A 189 -12.45 -3.05 -10.32
CA SER A 189 -12.84 -3.48 -8.99
C SER A 189 -14.33 -3.86 -8.97
N PRO A 190 -14.70 -5.04 -8.44
CA PRO A 190 -16.10 -5.40 -8.25
C PRO A 190 -16.89 -4.41 -7.37
N LEU A 191 -16.21 -3.65 -6.53
CA LEU A 191 -16.79 -2.61 -5.69
C LEU A 191 -17.09 -1.30 -6.44
N LEU A 192 -16.40 -1.10 -7.56
CA LEU A 192 -16.45 0.11 -8.38
C LEU A 192 -16.58 -0.30 -9.85
N PRO A 193 -17.67 -1.01 -10.23
CA PRO A 193 -17.79 -1.60 -11.57
C PRO A 193 -17.84 -0.55 -12.69
N ASP A 194 -18.24 0.68 -12.36
CA ASP A 194 -18.31 1.79 -13.31
C ASP A 194 -16.97 2.52 -13.48
N VAL A 195 -15.99 2.27 -12.60
CA VAL A 195 -14.66 2.88 -12.69
C VAL A 195 -13.76 2.02 -13.59
N PRO A 196 -13.31 2.56 -14.75
CA PRO A 196 -12.48 1.81 -15.68
C PRO A 196 -11.10 1.53 -15.10
N THR A 197 -10.38 0.57 -15.68
CA THR A 197 -8.95 0.42 -15.42
C THR A 197 -8.15 1.52 -16.15
N VAL A 198 -6.91 1.73 -15.71
CA VAL A 198 -5.97 2.62 -16.41
C VAL A 198 -5.74 2.12 -17.85
N ALA A 199 -5.68 0.80 -18.05
CA ALA A 199 -5.54 0.19 -19.36
C ALA A 199 -6.75 0.46 -20.27
N GLU A 200 -7.98 0.32 -19.76
CA GLU A 200 -9.22 0.66 -20.48
C GLU A 200 -9.29 2.18 -20.81
N SER A 201 -8.63 3.01 -20.01
CA SER A 201 -8.58 4.47 -20.20
C SER A 201 -7.53 4.94 -21.21
N GLY A 202 -6.81 4.01 -21.85
CA GLY A 202 -5.91 4.29 -22.98
C GLY A 202 -4.42 4.07 -22.70
N ILE A 203 -4.01 3.66 -21.50
CA ILE A 203 -2.61 3.29 -21.19
C ILE A 203 -2.50 1.77 -21.18
N ALA A 204 -2.30 1.18 -22.37
CA ALA A 204 -2.26 -0.25 -22.56
C ALA A 204 -1.20 -0.93 -21.66
N ARG A 205 -1.54 -2.10 -21.12
CA ARG A 205 -0.69 -2.92 -20.26
C ARG A 205 -0.29 -2.29 -18.91
N PHE A 206 -0.90 -1.17 -18.52
CA PHE A 206 -0.65 -0.63 -17.19
C PHE A 206 -1.29 -1.51 -16.11
N GLU A 207 -0.49 -1.93 -15.16
CA GLU A 207 -0.94 -2.59 -13.95
C GLU A 207 -0.05 -2.19 -12.78
N ASN A 208 -0.66 -1.83 -11.65
CA ASN A 208 0.02 -1.59 -10.40
C ASN A 208 -0.84 -2.11 -9.25
N THR A 209 -0.27 -3.00 -8.44
CA THR A 209 -0.92 -3.55 -7.25
C THR A 209 -0.05 -3.31 -6.02
N GLY A 210 -0.69 -2.92 -4.93
CA GLY A 210 -0.04 -2.84 -3.64
C GLY A 210 -0.18 -4.14 -2.84
N TRP A 211 0.71 -4.35 -1.88
CA TRP A 211 0.62 -5.47 -0.95
C TRP A 211 0.98 -5.05 0.48
N PHE A 212 0.51 -5.84 1.43
CA PHE A 212 0.75 -5.68 2.85
C PHE A 212 1.18 -7.00 3.46
N GLY A 213 2.34 -7.02 4.10
CA GLY A 213 2.96 -8.23 4.60
C GLY A 213 3.37 -8.14 6.07
N LEU A 214 3.47 -9.30 6.67
CA LEU A 214 3.95 -9.48 8.03
C LEU A 214 5.39 -10.00 7.99
N LEU A 215 6.27 -9.33 8.75
CA LEU A 215 7.67 -9.68 8.92
C LEU A 215 8.03 -9.66 10.40
N GLY A 216 9.11 -10.32 10.77
CA GLY A 216 9.73 -10.24 12.10
C GLY A 216 11.16 -9.74 12.02
N PRO A 217 11.83 -9.55 13.18
CA PRO A 217 13.26 -9.29 13.20
C PRO A 217 14.05 -10.51 12.71
N ALA A 218 15.28 -10.29 12.28
CA ALA A 218 16.19 -11.37 11.90
C ALA A 218 16.43 -12.33 13.07
N GLY A 219 16.65 -13.61 12.74
CA GLY A 219 16.90 -14.63 13.76
C GLY A 219 15.66 -15.13 14.49
N LEU A 220 14.46 -14.76 14.03
CA LEU A 220 13.22 -15.30 14.59
C LEU A 220 13.19 -16.84 14.43
N PRO A 221 13.03 -17.61 15.51
CA PRO A 221 13.04 -19.09 15.45
C PRO A 221 11.98 -19.64 14.50
N ARG A 222 12.34 -20.63 13.69
CA ARG A 222 11.44 -21.21 12.69
C ARG A 222 10.08 -21.65 13.26
N PRO A 223 9.99 -22.29 14.43
CA PRO A 223 8.69 -22.65 15.01
C PRO A 223 7.80 -21.43 15.31
N ILE A 224 8.39 -20.27 15.65
CA ILE A 224 7.65 -19.03 15.88
C ILE A 224 7.14 -18.46 14.54
N VAL A 225 8.00 -18.45 13.50
CA VAL A 225 7.59 -18.02 12.14
C VAL A 225 6.43 -18.87 11.63
N ASP A 226 6.55 -20.21 11.74
CA ASP A 226 5.52 -21.15 11.28
C ASP A 226 4.20 -20.96 12.03
N LYS A 227 4.28 -20.77 13.36
CA LYS A 227 3.08 -20.50 14.18
C LYS A 227 2.40 -19.19 13.75
N ILE A 228 3.14 -18.10 13.63
CA ILE A 228 2.57 -16.78 13.24
C ILE A 228 1.99 -16.88 11.84
N TYR A 229 2.65 -17.55 10.92
CA TYR A 229 2.16 -17.78 9.56
C TYR A 229 0.82 -18.55 9.58
N GLN A 230 0.77 -19.72 10.24
CA GLN A 230 -0.42 -20.55 10.30
C GLN A 230 -1.60 -19.83 10.96
N ASP A 231 -1.36 -19.12 12.05
CA ASP A 231 -2.38 -18.34 12.74
C ASP A 231 -2.86 -17.15 11.90
N SER A 232 -1.97 -16.52 11.12
CA SER A 232 -2.34 -15.47 10.15
C SER A 232 -3.22 -16.04 9.03
N VAL A 233 -2.88 -17.22 8.49
CA VAL A 233 -3.72 -17.91 7.50
C VAL A 233 -5.10 -18.21 8.07
N ARG A 234 -5.16 -18.75 9.30
CA ARG A 234 -6.42 -19.01 10.01
C ARG A 234 -7.24 -17.74 10.22
N ALA A 235 -6.61 -16.67 10.69
CA ALA A 235 -7.23 -15.38 10.95
C ALA A 235 -7.84 -14.77 9.68
N MET A 236 -7.08 -14.72 8.60
CA MET A 236 -7.48 -14.10 7.34
C MET A 236 -8.38 -14.99 6.47
N SER A 237 -8.51 -16.27 6.81
CA SER A 237 -9.46 -17.20 6.17
C SER A 237 -10.88 -17.08 6.70
N ASP A 238 -11.09 -16.37 7.80
CA ASP A 238 -12.41 -16.07 8.37
C ASP A 238 -13.29 -15.34 7.35
N SER A 239 -14.56 -15.75 7.22
CA SER A 239 -15.48 -15.22 6.20
C SER A 239 -15.79 -13.72 6.39
N GLN A 240 -15.87 -13.25 7.64
CA GLN A 240 -16.07 -11.83 7.93
C GLN A 240 -14.85 -11.00 7.54
N ILE A 241 -13.64 -11.52 7.80
CA ILE A 241 -12.40 -10.84 7.39
C ILE A 241 -12.28 -10.81 5.87
N LYS A 242 -12.56 -11.92 5.18
CA LYS A 242 -12.61 -11.94 3.71
C LYS A 242 -13.59 -10.92 3.15
N GLY A 243 -14.79 -10.81 3.75
CA GLY A 243 -15.77 -9.79 3.38
C GLY A 243 -15.25 -8.36 3.61
N ARG A 244 -14.58 -8.10 4.73
CA ARG A 244 -13.98 -6.79 5.02
C ARG A 244 -12.81 -6.46 4.07
N LEU A 245 -11.95 -7.42 3.74
CA LEU A 245 -10.90 -7.25 2.73
C LEU A 245 -11.50 -6.97 1.36
N TYR A 246 -12.53 -7.69 0.97
CA TYR A 246 -13.24 -7.45 -0.29
C TYR A 246 -13.76 -6.00 -0.34
N VAL A 247 -14.44 -5.53 0.71
CA VAL A 247 -14.90 -4.12 0.82
C VAL A 247 -13.74 -3.13 0.81
N ALA A 248 -12.55 -3.54 1.26
CA ALA A 248 -11.33 -2.77 1.16
C ALA A 248 -10.65 -2.85 -0.23
N GLY A 249 -11.26 -3.52 -1.21
CA GLY A 249 -10.69 -3.73 -2.55
C GLY A 249 -9.48 -4.65 -2.58
N MET A 250 -9.32 -5.50 -1.58
CA MET A 250 -8.18 -6.39 -1.42
C MET A 250 -8.58 -7.85 -1.41
N LYS A 251 -7.62 -8.71 -1.70
CA LYS A 251 -7.74 -10.16 -1.56
C LYS A 251 -6.65 -10.69 -0.63
N PRO A 252 -6.92 -11.73 0.18
CA PRO A 252 -5.88 -12.42 0.92
C PRO A 252 -4.92 -13.09 -0.05
N VAL A 253 -3.62 -13.06 0.25
CA VAL A 253 -2.55 -13.74 -0.49
C VAL A 253 -2.07 -14.94 0.31
N LEU A 254 -1.60 -14.72 1.53
CA LEU A 254 -1.24 -15.73 2.52
C LEU A 254 -0.21 -16.74 2.00
N ASN A 255 0.74 -16.25 1.22
CA ASN A 255 1.85 -17.06 0.73
C ASN A 255 2.78 -17.49 1.87
N LYS A 256 3.52 -18.58 1.65
CA LYS A 256 4.47 -19.10 2.63
C LYS A 256 5.64 -18.12 2.85
N PRO A 257 6.36 -18.21 4.00
CA PRO A 257 7.50 -17.36 4.28
C PRO A 257 8.55 -17.35 3.17
N GLU A 258 8.83 -18.51 2.59
CA GLU A 258 9.80 -18.65 1.49
C GLU A 258 9.31 -17.98 0.19
N GLU A 259 8.01 -18.02 -0.07
CA GLU A 259 7.40 -17.39 -1.23
C GLU A 259 7.40 -15.86 -1.09
N LEU A 260 7.16 -15.33 0.13
CA LEU A 260 7.31 -13.92 0.39
C LEU A 260 8.77 -13.46 0.26
N ALA A 261 9.73 -14.27 0.73
CA ALA A 261 11.15 -13.97 0.55
C ALA A 261 11.53 -13.87 -0.93
N LEU A 262 11.05 -14.79 -1.77
CA LEU A 262 11.25 -14.76 -3.23
C LEU A 262 10.57 -13.54 -3.88
N GLN A 263 9.36 -13.20 -3.45
CA GLN A 263 8.67 -11.99 -3.92
C GLN A 263 9.49 -10.74 -3.60
N MET A 264 9.95 -10.61 -2.36
CA MET A 264 10.76 -9.46 -1.93
C MET A 264 12.08 -9.36 -2.69
N ASP A 265 12.78 -10.48 -2.91
CA ASP A 265 14.04 -10.52 -3.69
C ASP A 265 13.80 -10.06 -5.15
N ALA A 266 12.73 -10.55 -5.78
CA ALA A 266 12.37 -10.14 -7.14
C ALA A 266 12.04 -8.64 -7.23
N GLU A 267 11.31 -8.11 -6.24
CA GLU A 267 10.98 -6.68 -6.19
C GLU A 267 12.22 -5.81 -5.93
N LEU A 268 13.09 -6.20 -4.99
CA LEU A 268 14.36 -5.50 -4.73
C LEU A 268 15.20 -5.39 -5.99
N LYS A 269 15.32 -6.48 -6.76
CA LYS A 269 16.02 -6.49 -8.06
C LYS A 269 15.36 -5.60 -9.10
N ARG A 270 14.03 -5.58 -9.13
CA ARG A 270 13.25 -4.73 -10.04
C ARG A 270 13.46 -3.24 -9.77
N TRP A 271 13.59 -2.84 -8.51
CA TRP A 271 13.74 -1.44 -8.10
C TRP A 271 15.21 -0.97 -8.07
N ALA A 272 16.17 -1.86 -8.19
CA ALA A 272 17.61 -1.55 -8.15
C ALA A 272 18.18 -0.94 -9.46
N ILE A 273 17.32 -0.45 -10.37
CA ILE A 273 17.69 0.10 -11.69
C ILE A 273 18.05 1.57 -11.58
#